data_d9c2561c3de51b7e10033bd0a4e626ab
#
_entry.id   d9c2561c3de51b7e10033bd0a4e626ab
#
_cell.length_a   1.000
_cell.length_b   1.000
_cell.length_c   1.000
_cell.angle_alpha   90.00
_cell.angle_beta   90.00
_cell.angle_gamma   90.00
#
_symmetry.space_group_name_H-M   'P 1'
#
loop_
_entity.id
_entity.type
_entity.pdbx_description
1 polymer ?
#
loop_
_entity_poly.entity_id
_entity_poly.type
_entity_poly.pdbx_seq_one_letter_code
_entity_poly.pdbx_strand_id
1 'polypeptide(L)'
;MSTRRDFLRSIPAISTGFLLSSFGSKAMANPSDIKKEVGIQLWTLRDNIANDLNGTIEALSKIGYTSIEAFGFDGNFYGKTAKEFSTFCQNLGIRIHSTHTGITAGNASLYSEKAVEAGLEFLILPSLMGRPGDTIDDYKRLGDEMNQIGECCNKQGIRFGYHNHGFEFKAKDGVLPYDILLKETDPALVSFKLDIYWMKKAGQDPLHYFKEHPDRFHTWHVKDMGNDGESCIVGNGNINFKKLMHHAKKAGLDRIFVEQEAYSEGSPLYCAAQSFKYIQSHLL
;
A
#
# COMPACT_ATOMS: atom_id res chain seq x y z
N MET A 1 26.50 26.82 70.40
CA MET A 1 26.62 27.64 69.14
C MET A 1 26.99 26.70 68.02
N SER A 2 26.00 26.23 67.30
CA SER A 2 26.17 25.36 66.13
C SER A 2 26.37 26.24 64.93
N THR A 3 27.44 26.01 64.19
CA THR A 3 27.85 26.87 63.10
C THR A 3 27.14 26.46 61.78
N ARG A 4 26.87 27.44 60.94
CA ARG A 4 26.19 27.32 59.63
C ARG A 4 26.77 26.31 58.63
N ARG A 5 27.79 25.53 59.06
CA ARG A 5 28.48 24.53 58.18
C ARG A 5 27.91 23.13 58.28
N ASP A 6 27.08 22.81 59.24
CA ASP A 6 26.57 21.44 59.46
C ASP A 6 25.21 21.16 58.79
N PHE A 7 24.58 22.22 58.21
CA PHE A 7 23.27 22.08 57.56
C PHE A 7 23.33 21.64 56.09
N LEU A 8 24.52 21.53 55.50
CA LEU A 8 24.66 21.20 54.07
C LEU A 8 25.05 19.74 53.78
N ARG A 9 24.93 18.82 54.76
CA ARG A 9 25.33 17.41 54.56
C ARG A 9 24.20 16.38 54.60
N SER A 10 22.93 16.80 54.49
CA SER A 10 21.80 15.85 54.46
C SER A 10 20.75 16.24 53.42
N ILE A 11 21.14 16.29 52.15
CA ILE A 11 20.18 16.25 51.03
C ILE A 11 20.33 14.88 50.40
N PRO A 12 19.30 13.99 50.49
CA PRO A 12 19.33 12.78 49.71
C PRO A 12 19.18 13.13 48.23
N ALA A 13 20.10 12.62 47.40
CA ALA A 13 20.04 12.72 45.96
C ALA A 13 18.78 11.98 45.44
N ILE A 14 17.72 12.72 45.13
CA ILE A 14 16.60 12.20 44.36
C ILE A 14 17.10 12.07 42.93
N SER A 15 17.46 10.87 42.52
CA SER A 15 17.69 10.51 41.17
C SER A 15 16.34 10.54 40.41
N THR A 16 16.03 11.66 39.79
CA THR A 16 14.99 11.73 38.77
C THR A 16 15.44 10.90 37.55
N GLY A 17 15.06 9.63 37.60
CA GLY A 17 15.15 8.80 36.41
C GLY A 17 14.22 9.36 35.32
N PHE A 18 14.81 10.07 34.37
CA PHE A 18 14.15 10.32 33.09
C PHE A 18 13.96 8.97 32.43
N LEU A 19 12.75 8.43 32.51
CA LEU A 19 12.28 7.40 31.57
C LEU A 19 12.21 8.06 30.19
N LEU A 20 13.32 7.99 29.46
CA LEU A 20 13.29 8.12 28.02
C LEU A 20 12.43 6.95 27.49
N SER A 21 11.13 7.21 27.32
CA SER A 21 10.32 6.38 26.45
C SER A 21 10.98 6.45 25.07
N SER A 22 11.76 5.43 24.75
CA SER A 22 12.21 5.18 23.39
C SER A 22 10.95 4.96 22.56
N PHE A 23 10.45 6.02 21.91
CA PHE A 23 9.67 5.87 20.71
C PHE A 23 10.58 5.11 19.75
N GLY A 24 10.36 3.80 19.68
CA GLY A 24 11.01 2.98 18.68
C GLY A 24 10.63 3.52 17.32
N SER A 25 11.54 4.28 16.72
CA SER A 25 11.50 4.50 15.27
C SER A 25 11.52 3.11 14.67
N LYS A 26 10.35 2.63 14.20
CA LYS A 26 10.30 1.46 13.32
C LYS A 26 11.30 1.77 12.21
N ALA A 27 12.37 1.00 12.13
CA ALA A 27 13.34 1.10 11.07
C ALA A 27 12.57 1.04 9.75
N MET A 28 12.66 2.11 8.95
CA MET A 28 12.17 2.09 7.58
C MET A 28 12.89 0.94 6.88
N ALA A 29 12.13 0.06 6.24
CA ALA A 29 12.67 -1.08 5.51
C ALA A 29 13.80 -0.59 4.58
N ASN A 30 14.93 -1.25 4.63
CA ASN A 30 16.04 -0.90 3.76
C ASN A 30 15.61 -1.11 2.30
N PRO A 31 15.91 -0.23 1.35
CA PRO A 31 15.60 -0.44 -0.07
C PRO A 31 16.15 -1.75 -0.64
N SER A 32 17.10 -2.39 0.06
CA SER A 32 17.60 -3.74 -0.25
C SER A 32 16.57 -4.85 0.03
N ASP A 33 15.52 -4.59 0.82
CA ASP A 33 14.54 -5.61 1.21
C ASP A 33 13.40 -5.75 0.18
N ILE A 34 13.13 -4.72 -0.63
CA ILE A 34 12.21 -4.80 -1.78
C ILE A 34 12.61 -5.93 -2.74
N LYS A 35 13.90 -6.21 -2.83
CA LYS A 35 14.47 -7.23 -3.74
C LYS A 35 14.09 -8.67 -3.41
N LYS A 36 13.33 -8.94 -2.35
CA LYS A 36 13.07 -10.31 -1.89
C LYS A 36 11.58 -10.68 -1.81
N GLU A 37 10.68 -9.71 -1.77
CA GLU A 37 9.24 -9.97 -1.63
C GLU A 37 8.47 -9.55 -2.87
N VAL A 38 7.88 -10.52 -3.54
CA VAL A 38 6.87 -10.28 -4.59
C VAL A 38 5.51 -10.50 -3.99
N GLY A 39 4.69 -9.46 -4.02
CA GLY A 39 3.30 -9.52 -3.60
C GLY A 39 2.36 -9.74 -4.78
N ILE A 40 1.12 -10.12 -4.47
CA ILE A 40 0.01 -10.17 -5.41
C ILE A 40 -1.23 -9.51 -4.82
N GLN A 41 -1.93 -8.68 -5.62
CA GLN A 41 -3.26 -8.20 -5.30
C GLN A 41 -4.26 -9.34 -5.54
N LEU A 42 -4.99 -9.72 -4.50
CA LEU A 42 -5.91 -10.87 -4.55
C LEU A 42 -7.11 -10.67 -5.48
N TRP A 43 -7.40 -9.43 -5.90
CA TRP A 43 -8.39 -9.15 -6.95
C TRP A 43 -8.07 -9.88 -8.26
N THR A 44 -6.80 -10.13 -8.53
CA THR A 44 -6.31 -10.99 -9.62
C THR A 44 -6.94 -12.39 -9.57
N LEU A 45 -7.25 -12.89 -8.39
CA LEU A 45 -7.78 -14.24 -8.17
C LEU A 45 -9.20 -14.22 -7.57
N ARG A 46 -9.95 -13.13 -7.76
CA ARG A 46 -11.27 -12.92 -7.14
C ARG A 46 -12.24 -14.08 -7.32
N ASP A 47 -12.27 -14.67 -8.52
CA ASP A 47 -13.15 -15.82 -8.81
C ASP A 47 -12.64 -17.11 -8.15
N ASN A 48 -11.32 -17.30 -8.11
CA ASN A 48 -10.70 -18.43 -7.39
C ASN A 48 -10.99 -18.32 -5.89
N ILE A 49 -10.83 -17.13 -5.29
CA ILE A 49 -11.08 -16.86 -3.87
C ILE A 49 -12.56 -17.07 -3.52
N ALA A 50 -13.48 -16.64 -4.37
CA ALA A 50 -14.90 -16.83 -4.16
C ALA A 50 -15.27 -18.32 -4.14
N ASN A 51 -14.59 -19.16 -4.92
CA ASN A 51 -14.82 -20.60 -5.00
C ASN A 51 -14.08 -21.39 -3.90
N ASP A 52 -12.80 -21.08 -3.69
CA ASP A 52 -11.93 -21.76 -2.73
C ASP A 52 -10.81 -20.82 -2.24
N LEU A 53 -11.10 -20.10 -1.17
CA LEU A 53 -10.14 -19.18 -0.54
C LEU A 53 -8.87 -19.91 -0.09
N ASN A 54 -9.03 -21.00 0.66
CA ASN A 54 -7.89 -21.67 1.29
C ASN A 54 -6.95 -22.30 0.24
N GLY A 55 -7.50 -23.04 -0.72
CA GLY A 55 -6.72 -23.64 -1.80
C GLY A 55 -6.07 -22.59 -2.70
N THR A 56 -6.70 -21.41 -2.88
CA THR A 56 -6.11 -20.31 -3.65
C THR A 56 -4.87 -19.73 -2.94
N ILE A 57 -4.95 -19.46 -1.63
CA ILE A 57 -3.80 -18.97 -0.86
C ILE A 57 -2.68 -20.03 -0.78
N GLU A 58 -3.02 -21.32 -0.62
CA GLU A 58 -2.04 -22.40 -0.69
C GLU A 58 -1.34 -22.48 -2.05
N ALA A 59 -2.07 -22.27 -3.14
CA ALA A 59 -1.50 -22.23 -4.49
C ALA A 59 -0.52 -21.06 -4.65
N LEU A 60 -0.85 -19.88 -4.13
CA LEU A 60 0.05 -18.72 -4.12
C LEU A 60 1.34 -18.99 -3.34
N SER A 61 1.25 -19.63 -2.17
CA SER A 61 2.43 -20.07 -1.41
C SER A 61 3.30 -21.03 -2.22
N LYS A 62 2.72 -22.03 -2.90
CA LYS A 62 3.44 -22.98 -3.75
C LYS A 62 4.09 -22.33 -4.98
N ILE A 63 3.51 -21.27 -5.53
CA ILE A 63 4.10 -20.46 -6.62
C ILE A 63 5.33 -19.72 -6.10
N GLY A 64 5.34 -19.32 -4.83
CA GLY A 64 6.46 -18.60 -4.19
C GLY A 64 6.11 -17.18 -3.74
N TYR A 65 4.85 -16.75 -3.84
CA TYR A 65 4.43 -15.46 -3.27
C TYR A 65 4.56 -15.49 -1.75
N THR A 66 5.20 -14.46 -1.20
CA THR A 66 5.40 -14.29 0.25
C THR A 66 4.61 -13.12 0.81
N SER A 67 3.96 -12.36 -0.06
CA SER A 67 3.21 -11.16 0.26
C SER A 67 1.90 -11.11 -0.50
N ILE A 68 0.84 -10.67 0.15
CA ILE A 68 -0.44 -10.38 -0.51
C ILE A 68 -0.95 -8.99 -0.14
N GLU A 69 -1.70 -8.42 -1.08
CA GLU A 69 -2.64 -7.35 -0.84
C GLU A 69 -4.05 -7.93 -0.96
N ALA A 70 -4.82 -7.85 0.12
CA ALA A 70 -6.21 -8.30 0.14
C ALA A 70 -7.15 -7.24 -0.44
N PHE A 71 -8.45 -7.56 -0.53
CA PHE A 71 -9.50 -6.62 -0.92
C PHE A 71 -10.79 -6.89 -0.14
N GLY A 72 -11.68 -5.90 -0.13
CA GLY A 72 -12.99 -6.06 0.51
C GLY A 72 -12.95 -6.08 2.04
N PHE A 73 -11.91 -5.52 2.63
CA PHE A 73 -11.76 -5.45 4.08
C PHE A 73 -12.80 -4.52 4.70
N ASP A 74 -13.54 -5.04 5.66
CA ASP A 74 -14.53 -4.33 6.49
C ASP A 74 -14.25 -4.47 8.00
N GLY A 75 -13.00 -4.80 8.35
CA GLY A 75 -12.54 -5.23 9.66
C GLY A 75 -12.31 -6.74 9.72
N ASN A 76 -12.76 -7.48 8.71
CA ASN A 76 -12.59 -8.91 8.52
C ASN A 76 -12.07 -9.21 7.10
N PHE A 77 -11.71 -10.47 6.83
CA PHE A 77 -11.30 -10.94 5.50
C PHE A 77 -12.08 -12.19 5.12
N TYR A 78 -12.91 -12.11 4.10
CA TYR A 78 -13.55 -13.29 3.48
C TYR A 78 -14.28 -14.19 4.48
N GLY A 79 -14.99 -13.57 5.45
CA GLY A 79 -15.73 -14.31 6.49
C GLY A 79 -14.90 -14.81 7.67
N LYS A 80 -13.60 -14.50 7.72
CA LYS A 80 -12.69 -14.76 8.85
C LYS A 80 -12.36 -13.44 9.56
N THR A 81 -12.12 -13.50 10.87
CA THR A 81 -11.56 -12.33 11.56
C THR A 81 -10.19 -11.95 10.97
N ALA A 82 -9.81 -10.68 11.13
CA ALA A 82 -8.53 -10.17 10.66
C ALA A 82 -7.34 -11.03 11.13
N LYS A 83 -7.36 -11.44 12.41
CA LYS A 83 -6.32 -12.28 13.02
C LYS A 83 -6.33 -13.72 12.48
N GLU A 84 -7.51 -14.34 12.32
CA GLU A 84 -7.60 -15.72 11.80
C GLU A 84 -7.05 -15.81 10.39
N PHE A 85 -7.43 -14.89 9.49
CA PHE A 85 -6.93 -14.88 8.13
C PHE A 85 -5.42 -14.60 8.07
N SER A 86 -4.93 -13.64 8.87
CA SER A 86 -3.50 -13.34 8.97
C SER A 86 -2.71 -14.56 9.46
N THR A 87 -3.20 -15.24 10.50
CA THR A 87 -2.55 -16.47 11.03
C THR A 87 -2.54 -17.58 9.98
N PHE A 88 -3.65 -17.77 9.25
CA PHE A 88 -3.71 -18.76 8.17
C PHE A 88 -2.66 -18.46 7.08
N CYS A 89 -2.57 -17.23 6.61
CA CYS A 89 -1.57 -16.83 5.62
C CYS A 89 -0.13 -17.01 6.14
N GLN A 90 0.14 -16.62 7.38
CA GLN A 90 1.47 -16.75 8.01
C GLN A 90 1.92 -18.21 8.12
N ASN A 91 1.02 -19.14 8.42
CA ASN A 91 1.31 -20.58 8.44
C ASN A 91 1.73 -21.12 7.06
N LEU A 92 1.37 -20.42 5.99
CA LEU A 92 1.77 -20.71 4.60
C LEU A 92 2.98 -19.88 4.13
N GLY A 93 3.62 -19.11 5.03
CA GLY A 93 4.75 -18.26 4.69
C GLY A 93 4.37 -16.95 3.96
N ILE A 94 3.09 -16.57 3.99
CA ILE A 94 2.56 -15.38 3.34
C ILE A 94 2.21 -14.32 4.38
N ARG A 95 2.59 -13.06 4.14
CA ARG A 95 2.17 -11.90 4.94
C ARG A 95 1.12 -11.08 4.18
N ILE A 96 0.15 -10.56 4.94
CA ILE A 96 -0.79 -9.57 4.43
C ILE A 96 -0.21 -8.20 4.75
N HIS A 97 0.37 -7.50 3.77
CA HIS A 97 0.95 -6.18 4.01
C HIS A 97 -0.04 -5.04 3.78
N SER A 98 -1.03 -5.26 2.94
CA SER A 98 -1.92 -4.22 2.45
C SER A 98 -3.30 -4.80 2.18
N THR A 99 -4.31 -3.94 2.20
CA THR A 99 -5.66 -4.31 1.75
C THR A 99 -6.38 -3.13 1.11
N HIS A 100 -7.13 -3.41 0.05
CA HIS A 100 -8.13 -2.50 -0.48
C HIS A 100 -9.37 -2.48 0.40
N THR A 101 -9.84 -1.29 0.78
CA THR A 101 -11.00 -1.13 1.68
C THR A 101 -11.77 0.14 1.38
N GLY A 102 -13.07 0.09 1.59
CA GLY A 102 -13.97 1.26 1.53
C GLY A 102 -13.83 2.18 2.75
N ILE A 103 -12.59 2.62 3.04
CA ILE A 103 -12.29 3.46 4.20
C ILE A 103 -12.79 4.89 4.00
N THR A 104 -13.35 5.47 5.07
CA THR A 104 -13.84 6.85 5.18
C THR A 104 -13.35 7.45 6.50
N ALA A 105 -13.44 8.77 6.68
CA ALA A 105 -13.14 9.38 7.96
C ALA A 105 -13.97 8.79 9.13
N GLY A 106 -15.20 8.34 8.84
CA GLY A 106 -16.10 7.77 9.86
C GLY A 106 -15.73 6.37 10.35
N ASN A 107 -15.07 5.54 9.50
CA ASN A 107 -14.71 4.16 9.86
C ASN A 107 -13.19 3.95 10.02
N ALA A 108 -12.37 4.97 9.77
CA ALA A 108 -10.90 4.88 9.77
C ALA A 108 -10.32 4.37 11.10
N SER A 109 -10.89 4.78 12.25
CA SER A 109 -10.42 4.32 13.56
C SER A 109 -10.60 2.81 13.74
N LEU A 110 -11.80 2.30 13.44
CA LEU A 110 -12.11 0.87 13.54
C LEU A 110 -11.26 0.04 12.57
N TYR A 111 -11.16 0.51 11.32
CA TYR A 111 -10.44 -0.24 10.28
C TYR A 111 -8.93 -0.26 10.55
N SER A 112 -8.34 0.83 11.04
CA SER A 112 -6.92 0.85 11.40
C SER A 112 -6.62 -0.02 12.63
N GLU A 113 -7.50 -0.07 13.64
CA GLU A 113 -7.38 -0.99 14.78
C GLU A 113 -7.37 -2.46 14.31
N LYS A 114 -8.34 -2.84 13.47
CA LYS A 114 -8.40 -4.19 12.89
C LYS A 114 -7.24 -4.50 11.95
N ALA A 115 -6.73 -3.51 11.24
CA ALA A 115 -5.52 -3.65 10.43
C ALA A 115 -4.28 -3.97 11.29
N VAL A 116 -4.15 -3.33 12.45
CA VAL A 116 -3.08 -3.65 13.43
C VAL A 116 -3.19 -5.10 13.92
N GLU A 117 -4.41 -5.57 14.25
CA GLU A 117 -4.64 -6.97 14.67
C GLU A 117 -4.20 -7.97 13.59
N ALA A 118 -4.39 -7.64 12.31
CA ALA A 118 -3.95 -8.46 11.18
C ALA A 118 -2.45 -8.31 10.85
N GLY A 119 -1.77 -7.32 11.41
CA GLY A 119 -0.37 -7.02 11.12
C GLY A 119 -0.16 -6.32 9.77
N LEU A 120 -1.16 -5.60 9.28
CA LEU A 120 -1.09 -4.80 8.06
C LEU A 120 -0.14 -3.61 8.23
N GLU A 121 0.42 -3.15 7.12
CA GLU A 121 1.21 -1.92 7.03
C GLU A 121 0.41 -0.80 6.36
N PHE A 122 -0.48 -1.16 5.43
CA PHE A 122 -1.26 -0.20 4.63
C PHE A 122 -2.74 -0.52 4.61
N LEU A 123 -3.54 0.54 4.69
CA LEU A 123 -4.95 0.55 4.26
C LEU A 123 -5.05 1.39 2.99
N ILE A 124 -5.56 0.82 1.91
CA ILE A 124 -5.63 1.47 0.61
C ILE A 124 -7.09 1.75 0.25
N LEU A 125 -7.40 3.01 -0.04
CA LEU A 125 -8.63 3.39 -0.70
C LEU A 125 -8.53 3.01 -2.18
N PRO A 126 -9.30 2.00 -2.65
CA PRO A 126 -9.06 1.41 -3.97
C PRO A 126 -9.54 2.26 -5.13
N SER A 127 -10.46 3.20 -4.89
CA SER A 127 -11.07 4.03 -5.93
C SER A 127 -11.92 5.14 -5.32
N LEU A 128 -12.10 6.22 -6.08
CA LEU A 128 -13.08 7.27 -5.79
C LEU A 128 -14.45 7.02 -6.47
N MET A 129 -14.63 5.91 -7.18
CA MET A 129 -15.91 5.59 -7.81
C MET A 129 -17.03 5.54 -6.76
N GLY A 130 -18.13 6.24 -7.06
CA GLY A 130 -19.26 6.39 -6.13
C GLY A 130 -19.11 7.52 -5.10
N ARG A 131 -17.97 8.23 -5.07
CA ARG A 131 -17.78 9.46 -4.29
C ARG A 131 -18.00 10.68 -5.17
N PRO A 132 -18.45 11.84 -4.62
CA PRO A 132 -18.49 13.09 -5.36
C PRO A 132 -17.11 13.41 -5.94
N GLY A 133 -17.00 13.60 -7.24
CA GLY A 133 -15.73 13.84 -7.94
C GLY A 133 -15.96 14.44 -9.32
N ASP A 134 -17.04 15.27 -9.46
CA ASP A 134 -17.38 15.89 -10.72
C ASP A 134 -16.70 17.24 -10.93
N THR A 135 -16.31 17.92 -9.86
CA THR A 135 -15.69 19.24 -9.89
C THR A 135 -14.29 19.22 -9.26
N ILE A 136 -13.49 20.25 -9.55
CA ILE A 136 -12.17 20.47 -8.92
C ILE A 136 -12.32 20.57 -7.40
N ASP A 137 -13.37 21.26 -6.92
CA ASP A 137 -13.60 21.41 -5.48
C ASP A 137 -14.04 20.11 -4.79
N ASP A 138 -14.64 19.17 -5.52
CA ASP A 138 -14.85 17.80 -5.01
C ASP A 138 -13.54 17.10 -4.74
N TYR A 139 -12.57 17.17 -5.67
CA TYR A 139 -11.25 16.56 -5.47
C TYR A 139 -10.45 17.21 -4.34
N LYS A 140 -10.58 18.52 -4.10
CA LYS A 140 -9.98 19.16 -2.92
C LYS A 140 -10.60 18.62 -1.63
N ARG A 141 -11.94 18.53 -1.55
CA ARG A 141 -12.62 17.94 -0.38
C ARG A 141 -12.22 16.47 -0.15
N LEU A 142 -12.03 15.70 -1.22
CA LEU A 142 -11.50 14.33 -1.13
C LEU A 142 -10.07 14.30 -0.59
N GLY A 143 -9.22 15.26 -0.99
CA GLY A 143 -7.88 15.43 -0.42
C GLY A 143 -7.93 15.71 1.09
N ASP A 144 -8.81 16.59 1.52
CA ASP A 144 -9.04 16.88 2.96
C ASP A 144 -9.53 15.62 3.71
N GLU A 145 -10.48 14.87 3.16
CA GLU A 145 -10.93 13.59 3.75
C GLU A 145 -9.79 12.57 3.83
N MET A 146 -8.97 12.46 2.80
CA MET A 146 -7.81 11.57 2.79
C MET A 146 -6.80 11.94 3.88
N ASN A 147 -6.55 13.23 4.12
CA ASN A 147 -5.70 13.69 5.21
C ASN A 147 -6.27 13.28 6.58
N GLN A 148 -7.57 13.43 6.80
CA GLN A 148 -8.24 12.99 8.04
C GLN A 148 -8.12 11.48 8.25
N ILE A 149 -8.34 10.68 7.19
CA ILE A 149 -8.16 9.22 7.23
C ILE A 149 -6.70 8.88 7.55
N GLY A 150 -5.75 9.52 6.86
CA GLY A 150 -4.32 9.31 7.04
C GLY A 150 -3.85 9.63 8.47
N GLU A 151 -4.33 10.74 9.05
CA GLU A 151 -4.06 11.09 10.44
C GLU A 151 -4.57 10.03 11.41
N CYS A 152 -5.79 9.53 11.18
CA CYS A 152 -6.39 8.48 12.01
C CYS A 152 -5.59 7.17 11.94
N CYS A 153 -5.24 6.73 10.72
CA CYS A 153 -4.43 5.53 10.49
C CYS A 153 -3.03 5.66 11.11
N ASN A 154 -2.38 6.81 10.94
CA ASN A 154 -1.03 7.05 11.44
C ASN A 154 -0.95 6.98 12.97
N LYS A 155 -1.98 7.43 13.70
CA LYS A 155 -2.09 7.27 15.16
C LYS A 155 -2.02 5.80 15.61
N GLN A 156 -2.43 4.88 14.77
CA GLN A 156 -2.38 3.43 15.01
C GLN A 156 -1.11 2.77 14.41
N GLY A 157 -0.25 3.55 13.75
CA GLY A 157 0.95 3.04 13.08
C GLY A 157 0.65 2.34 11.75
N ILE A 158 -0.51 2.59 11.15
CA ILE A 158 -0.91 2.14 9.82
C ILE A 158 -0.71 3.30 8.83
N ARG A 159 -0.18 3.03 7.65
CA ARG A 159 -0.10 4.00 6.57
C ARG A 159 -1.37 3.95 5.72
N PHE A 160 -1.92 5.10 5.42
CA PHE A 160 -3.03 5.22 4.49
C PHE A 160 -2.51 5.49 3.07
N GLY A 161 -3.16 4.90 2.06
CA GLY A 161 -2.83 5.15 0.66
C GLY A 161 -4.04 5.19 -0.25
N TYR A 162 -3.86 5.85 -1.40
CA TYR A 162 -4.84 5.93 -2.46
C TYR A 162 -4.35 5.22 -3.72
N HIS A 163 -5.20 4.40 -4.33
CA HIS A 163 -4.93 3.67 -5.58
C HIS A 163 -5.64 4.35 -6.76
N ASN A 164 -4.88 4.68 -7.80
CA ASN A 164 -5.39 5.33 -9.01
C ASN A 164 -5.96 4.34 -10.03
N HIS A 165 -6.89 4.87 -10.82
CA HIS A 165 -7.33 4.31 -12.10
C HIS A 165 -7.01 5.28 -13.26
N GLY A 166 -7.70 5.12 -14.38
CA GLY A 166 -7.51 6.01 -15.54
C GLY A 166 -8.38 7.28 -15.51
N PHE A 167 -9.44 7.31 -14.70
CA PHE A 167 -10.38 8.44 -14.72
C PHE A 167 -9.81 9.70 -14.04
N GLU A 168 -8.88 9.56 -13.08
CA GLU A 168 -8.21 10.68 -12.42
C GLU A 168 -7.28 11.45 -13.36
N PHE A 169 -6.94 10.86 -14.50
CA PHE A 169 -6.12 11.48 -15.55
C PHE A 169 -6.96 12.06 -16.70
N LYS A 170 -8.28 12.14 -16.54
CA LYS A 170 -9.16 12.88 -17.47
C LYS A 170 -9.29 14.31 -16.98
N ALA A 171 -8.70 15.25 -17.71
CA ALA A 171 -8.69 16.66 -17.31
C ALA A 171 -10.11 17.19 -17.07
N LYS A 172 -10.26 17.97 -15.99
CA LYS A 172 -11.44 18.77 -15.65
C LYS A 172 -10.99 20.23 -15.60
N ASP A 173 -11.60 21.08 -16.40
CA ASP A 173 -11.20 22.50 -16.53
C ASP A 173 -9.69 22.70 -16.77
N GLY A 174 -9.08 21.79 -17.53
CA GLY A 174 -7.65 21.82 -17.87
C GLY A 174 -6.71 21.29 -16.80
N VAL A 175 -7.21 20.78 -15.67
CA VAL A 175 -6.43 20.23 -14.56
C VAL A 175 -6.70 18.73 -14.41
N LEU A 176 -5.66 17.95 -14.12
CA LEU A 176 -5.83 16.52 -13.84
C LEU A 176 -6.24 16.30 -12.38
N PRO A 177 -7.36 15.61 -12.13
CA PRO A 177 -7.79 15.26 -10.77
C PRO A 177 -6.68 14.59 -9.91
N TYR A 178 -5.85 13.76 -10.52
CA TYR A 178 -4.73 13.13 -9.83
C TYR A 178 -3.73 14.14 -9.26
N ASP A 179 -3.44 15.22 -10.02
CA ASP A 179 -2.53 16.28 -9.58
C ASP A 179 -3.12 17.09 -8.42
N ILE A 180 -4.46 17.27 -8.42
CA ILE A 180 -5.16 17.91 -7.30
C ILE A 180 -5.00 17.06 -6.04
N LEU A 181 -5.25 15.74 -6.12
CA LEU A 181 -5.10 14.84 -4.98
C LEU A 181 -3.67 14.85 -4.43
N LEU A 182 -2.65 14.80 -5.31
CA LEU A 182 -1.25 14.87 -4.92
C LEU A 182 -0.91 16.19 -4.21
N LYS A 183 -1.49 17.30 -4.64
CA LYS A 183 -1.25 18.64 -4.09
C LYS A 183 -1.97 18.87 -2.76
N GLU A 184 -3.22 18.45 -2.64
CA GLU A 184 -4.08 18.73 -1.47
C GLU A 184 -3.84 17.71 -0.33
N THR A 185 -3.07 16.63 -0.56
CA THR A 185 -2.78 15.64 0.47
C THR A 185 -1.40 15.84 1.09
N ASP A 186 -1.33 15.75 2.43
CA ASP A 186 -0.08 15.81 3.18
C ASP A 186 0.76 14.54 2.91
N PRO A 187 2.01 14.68 2.43
CA PRO A 187 2.92 13.55 2.21
C PRO A 187 3.19 12.69 3.44
N ALA A 188 3.09 13.25 4.64
CA ALA A 188 3.28 12.52 5.90
C ALA A 188 2.07 11.65 6.27
N LEU A 189 0.90 11.91 5.69
CA LEU A 189 -0.37 11.27 6.04
C LEU A 189 -0.88 10.34 4.94
N VAL A 190 -0.66 10.72 3.67
CA VAL A 190 -1.24 10.02 2.52
C VAL A 190 -0.15 9.59 1.56
N SER A 191 -0.04 8.28 1.33
CA SER A 191 0.76 7.72 0.26
C SER A 191 -0.09 7.46 -0.99
N PHE A 192 0.56 7.27 -2.13
CA PHE A 192 -0.12 6.84 -3.35
C PHE A 192 0.33 5.44 -3.72
N LYS A 193 -0.66 4.56 -3.87
CA LYS A 193 -0.47 3.26 -4.48
C LYS A 193 -0.57 3.43 -5.97
N LEU A 194 0.55 3.34 -6.66
CA LEU A 194 0.59 3.57 -8.10
C LEU A 194 0.17 2.31 -8.86
N ASP A 195 -0.97 2.38 -9.55
CA ASP A 195 -1.25 1.44 -10.62
C ASP A 195 -0.61 1.94 -11.93
N ILE A 196 0.48 1.27 -12.29
CA ILE A 196 1.32 1.65 -13.44
C ILE A 196 0.55 1.45 -14.76
N TYR A 197 -0.24 0.38 -14.88
CA TYR A 197 -1.05 0.09 -16.05
C TYR A 197 -2.08 1.20 -16.32
N TRP A 198 -2.87 1.56 -15.30
CA TRP A 198 -3.89 2.59 -15.45
C TRP A 198 -3.29 3.95 -15.78
N MET A 199 -2.18 4.30 -15.14
CA MET A 199 -1.46 5.54 -15.46
C MET A 199 -0.96 5.53 -16.91
N LYS A 200 -0.34 4.43 -17.38
CA LYS A 200 0.14 4.28 -18.75
C LYS A 200 -1.01 4.25 -19.76
N LYS A 201 -2.11 3.55 -19.47
CA LYS A 201 -3.32 3.50 -20.30
C LYS A 201 -3.95 4.88 -20.46
N ALA A 202 -3.82 5.74 -19.47
CA ALA A 202 -4.24 7.14 -19.53
C ALA A 202 -3.23 8.07 -20.22
N GLY A 203 -2.13 7.54 -20.78
CA GLY A 203 -1.12 8.32 -21.51
C GLY A 203 -0.14 9.07 -20.60
N GLN A 204 -0.11 8.78 -19.31
CA GLN A 204 0.79 9.43 -18.37
C GLN A 204 2.13 8.68 -18.24
N ASP A 205 3.17 9.41 -17.82
CA ASP A 205 4.50 8.82 -17.57
C ASP A 205 4.80 8.76 -16.06
N PRO A 206 4.89 7.55 -15.46
CA PRO A 206 5.25 7.41 -14.05
C PRO A 206 6.55 8.13 -13.67
N LEU A 207 7.52 8.20 -14.60
CA LEU A 207 8.80 8.86 -14.32
C LEU A 207 8.68 10.37 -14.10
N HIS A 208 7.71 11.01 -14.78
CA HIS A 208 7.37 12.41 -14.54
C HIS A 208 6.88 12.57 -13.09
N TYR A 209 5.94 11.74 -12.65
CA TYR A 209 5.40 11.79 -11.29
C TYR A 209 6.44 11.47 -10.22
N PHE A 210 7.34 10.53 -10.44
CA PHE A 210 8.45 10.25 -9.50
C PHE A 210 9.42 11.42 -9.36
N LYS A 211 9.56 12.23 -10.40
CA LYS A 211 10.42 13.41 -10.39
C LYS A 211 9.77 14.57 -9.63
N GLU A 212 8.51 14.85 -9.93
CA GLU A 212 7.78 16.02 -9.37
C GLU A 212 7.26 15.75 -7.94
N HIS A 213 6.98 14.47 -7.62
CA HIS A 213 6.46 14.04 -6.32
C HIS A 213 7.32 12.89 -5.73
N PRO A 214 8.59 13.14 -5.38
CA PRO A 214 9.44 12.11 -4.80
C PRO A 214 8.86 11.62 -3.47
N ASP A 215 9.12 10.34 -3.16
CA ASP A 215 8.73 9.72 -1.89
C ASP A 215 7.20 9.73 -1.62
N ARG A 216 6.39 9.61 -2.69
CA ARG A 216 4.92 9.56 -2.58
C ARG A 216 4.32 8.21 -2.96
N PHE A 217 5.07 7.33 -3.68
CA PHE A 217 4.53 6.13 -4.33
C PHE A 217 5.06 4.85 -3.66
N HIS A 218 4.63 4.61 -2.42
CA HIS A 218 5.21 3.57 -1.57
C HIS A 218 4.84 2.14 -1.98
N THR A 219 3.73 1.96 -2.68
CA THR A 219 3.31 0.64 -3.18
C THR A 219 2.92 0.73 -4.64
N TRP A 220 3.32 -0.28 -5.44
CA TRP A 220 2.97 -0.31 -6.86
C TRP A 220 2.17 -1.56 -7.21
N HIS A 221 1.17 -1.40 -8.09
CA HIS A 221 0.68 -2.49 -8.91
C HIS A 221 1.57 -2.65 -10.13
N VAL A 222 2.26 -3.79 -10.16
CA VAL A 222 3.01 -4.27 -11.33
C VAL A 222 2.01 -5.05 -12.18
N LYS A 223 1.32 -4.31 -13.05
CA LYS A 223 0.27 -4.75 -13.96
C LYS A 223 0.66 -4.34 -15.36
N ASP A 224 0.91 -5.33 -16.23
CA ASP A 224 1.41 -5.08 -17.57
C ASP A 224 0.27 -4.87 -18.58
N MET A 225 0.58 -4.26 -19.71
CA MET A 225 -0.38 -3.90 -20.74
C MET A 225 -0.01 -4.51 -22.08
N GLY A 226 -0.89 -5.36 -22.58
CA GLY A 226 -0.77 -5.95 -23.90
C GLY A 226 -0.96 -4.91 -25.03
N ASN A 227 -0.68 -5.34 -26.27
CA ASN A 227 -0.86 -4.47 -27.44
C ASN A 227 -2.33 -4.13 -27.73
N ASP A 228 -3.26 -4.91 -27.20
CA ASP A 228 -4.70 -4.68 -27.24
C ASP A 228 -5.18 -3.68 -26.17
N GLY A 229 -4.28 -3.24 -25.30
CA GLY A 229 -4.58 -2.34 -24.19
C GLY A 229 -5.18 -3.02 -22.96
N GLU A 230 -5.31 -4.35 -22.97
CA GLU A 230 -5.76 -5.12 -21.82
C GLU A 230 -4.59 -5.55 -20.92
N SER A 231 -4.89 -5.90 -19.67
CA SER A 231 -3.84 -6.40 -18.78
C SER A 231 -3.40 -7.82 -19.18
N CYS A 232 -2.11 -8.08 -19.09
CA CYS A 232 -1.50 -9.35 -19.47
C CYS A 232 -0.47 -9.81 -18.44
N ILE A 233 0.10 -11.00 -18.65
CA ILE A 233 1.21 -11.52 -17.82
C ILE A 233 2.36 -10.50 -17.82
N VAL A 234 2.88 -10.18 -16.64
CA VAL A 234 4.01 -9.25 -16.48
C VAL A 234 5.22 -9.74 -17.27
N GLY A 235 5.70 -8.88 -18.16
CA GLY A 235 6.79 -9.18 -19.09
C GLY A 235 6.34 -9.55 -20.50
N ASN A 236 5.06 -9.83 -20.73
CA ASN A 236 4.48 -10.05 -22.05
C ASN A 236 3.90 -8.77 -22.67
N GLY A 237 3.77 -7.71 -21.86
CA GLY A 237 3.26 -6.43 -22.31
C GLY A 237 4.33 -5.44 -22.77
N ASN A 238 3.95 -4.18 -22.82
CA ASN A 238 4.79 -3.10 -23.34
C ASN A 238 5.28 -2.11 -22.28
N ILE A 239 5.01 -2.36 -20.98
CA ILE A 239 5.48 -1.50 -19.89
C ILE A 239 6.92 -1.87 -19.50
N ASN A 240 7.82 -0.88 -19.58
CA ASN A 240 9.22 -1.10 -19.22
C ASN A 240 9.42 -1.01 -17.70
N PHE A 241 9.06 -2.08 -16.98
CA PHE A 241 9.21 -2.16 -15.51
C PHE A 241 10.68 -2.05 -15.07
N LYS A 242 11.65 -2.57 -15.85
CA LYS A 242 13.07 -2.41 -15.51
C LYS A 242 13.45 -0.93 -15.39
N LYS A 243 13.00 -0.11 -16.34
CA LYS A 243 13.24 1.34 -16.31
C LYS A 243 12.59 1.99 -15.08
N LEU A 244 11.37 1.59 -14.73
CA LEU A 244 10.67 2.13 -13.56
C LEU A 244 11.35 1.71 -12.26
N MET A 245 11.77 0.45 -12.12
CA MET A 245 12.48 -0.06 -10.94
C MET A 245 13.80 0.68 -10.65
N HIS A 246 14.52 1.18 -11.67
CA HIS A 246 15.69 2.04 -11.44
C HIS A 246 15.35 3.34 -10.69
N HIS A 247 14.09 3.78 -10.71
CA HIS A 247 13.60 4.96 -10.01
C HIS A 247 12.83 4.65 -8.72
N ALA A 248 12.78 3.37 -8.31
CA ALA A 248 12.03 2.91 -7.14
C ALA A 248 12.37 3.70 -5.87
N LYS A 249 13.66 3.92 -5.60
CA LYS A 249 14.10 4.71 -4.44
C LYS A 249 13.58 6.16 -4.49
N LYS A 250 13.59 6.80 -5.66
CA LYS A 250 13.09 8.17 -5.81
C LYS A 250 11.58 8.25 -5.62
N ALA A 251 10.86 7.23 -6.06
CA ALA A 251 9.42 7.11 -5.87
C ALA A 251 9.03 6.85 -4.41
N GLY A 252 9.95 6.38 -3.57
CA GLY A 252 9.70 5.95 -2.19
C GLY A 252 9.15 4.53 -2.11
N LEU A 253 9.43 3.67 -3.12
CA LEU A 253 8.83 2.34 -3.21
C LEU A 253 9.26 1.43 -2.05
N ASP A 254 8.28 0.87 -1.35
CA ASP A 254 8.46 -0.15 -0.32
C ASP A 254 8.05 -1.53 -0.81
N ARG A 255 6.94 -1.63 -1.58
CA ARG A 255 6.36 -2.92 -1.95
C ARG A 255 5.76 -2.92 -3.36
N ILE A 256 5.87 -4.07 -4.02
CA ILE A 256 5.23 -4.34 -5.31
C ILE A 256 4.19 -5.45 -5.18
N PHE A 257 3.09 -5.31 -5.90
CA PHE A 257 2.04 -6.33 -5.99
C PHE A 257 1.69 -6.56 -7.46
N VAL A 258 1.74 -7.83 -7.90
CA VAL A 258 1.21 -8.21 -9.20
C VAL A 258 -0.30 -7.99 -9.21
N GLU A 259 -0.83 -7.42 -10.27
CA GLU A 259 -2.26 -7.41 -10.54
C GLU A 259 -2.52 -7.69 -12.01
N GLN A 260 -3.58 -8.46 -12.29
CA GLN A 260 -4.07 -8.73 -13.63
C GLN A 260 -5.59 -8.90 -13.60
N GLU A 261 -6.29 -8.39 -14.62
CA GLU A 261 -7.75 -8.41 -14.68
C GLU A 261 -8.29 -9.10 -15.93
N ALA A 262 -7.48 -9.24 -16.97
CA ALA A 262 -7.81 -9.97 -18.20
C ALA A 262 -6.91 -11.21 -18.35
N TYR A 263 -7.45 -12.33 -18.83
CA TYR A 263 -6.81 -13.65 -18.80
C TYR A 263 -6.87 -14.36 -20.13
N SER A 264 -6.48 -13.68 -21.22
CA SER A 264 -6.39 -14.29 -22.55
C SER A 264 -5.27 -15.32 -22.71
N GLU A 265 -4.28 -15.30 -21.81
CA GLU A 265 -3.07 -16.12 -21.87
C GLU A 265 -3.16 -17.41 -21.03
N GLY A 266 -4.22 -17.60 -20.23
CA GLY A 266 -4.38 -18.79 -19.39
C GLY A 266 -5.28 -18.53 -18.17
N SER A 267 -5.32 -19.47 -17.22
CA SER A 267 -6.07 -19.26 -15.98
C SER A 267 -5.42 -18.16 -15.11
N PRO A 268 -6.19 -17.51 -14.21
CA PRO A 268 -5.63 -16.49 -13.30
C PRO A 268 -4.42 -16.98 -12.50
N LEU A 269 -4.46 -18.20 -11.97
CA LEU A 269 -3.33 -18.80 -11.25
C LEU A 269 -2.10 -19.06 -12.16
N TYR A 270 -2.32 -19.47 -13.41
CA TYR A 270 -1.24 -19.60 -14.38
C TYR A 270 -0.60 -18.25 -14.67
N CYS A 271 -1.40 -17.23 -14.94
CA CYS A 271 -0.90 -15.88 -15.20
C CYS A 271 -0.13 -15.32 -13.99
N ALA A 272 -0.65 -15.53 -12.78
CA ALA A 272 0.04 -15.16 -11.54
C ALA A 272 1.41 -15.86 -11.40
N ALA A 273 1.50 -17.15 -11.71
CA ALA A 273 2.76 -17.91 -11.66
C ALA A 273 3.78 -17.39 -12.69
N GLN A 274 3.35 -17.09 -13.91
CA GLN A 274 4.25 -16.55 -14.95
C GLN A 274 4.75 -15.14 -14.59
N SER A 275 3.85 -14.27 -14.10
CA SER A 275 4.21 -12.92 -13.64
C SER A 275 5.21 -12.97 -12.47
N PHE A 276 5.00 -13.86 -11.50
CA PHE A 276 5.96 -14.09 -10.41
C PHE A 276 7.34 -14.48 -10.95
N LYS A 277 7.40 -15.48 -11.84
CA LYS A 277 8.65 -15.96 -12.44
C LYS A 277 9.39 -14.84 -13.18
N TYR A 278 8.68 -14.04 -13.96
CA TYR A 278 9.29 -12.91 -14.68
C TYR A 278 9.90 -11.89 -13.70
N ILE A 279 9.14 -11.49 -12.67
CA ILE A 279 9.60 -10.50 -11.69
C ILE A 279 10.85 -10.99 -10.97
N GLN A 280 10.84 -12.24 -10.49
CA GLN A 280 11.99 -12.84 -9.79
C GLN A 280 13.24 -12.89 -10.69
N SER A 281 13.08 -13.15 -11.98
CA SER A 281 14.22 -13.35 -12.90
C SER A 281 14.74 -12.05 -13.52
N HIS A 282 13.91 -10.97 -13.58
CA HIS A 282 14.22 -9.79 -14.40
C HIS A 282 14.11 -8.45 -13.68
N LEU A 283 13.38 -8.37 -12.56
CA LEU A 283 13.17 -7.11 -11.84
C LEU A 283 13.82 -7.07 -10.47
N LEU A 284 14.10 -8.21 -9.87
CA LEU A 284 14.75 -8.39 -8.56
C LEU A 284 16.07 -9.14 -8.71
#